data_533be8e5ff3a7195cc8956a33b8045d5
#
_entry.id   533be8e5ff3a7195cc8956a33b8045d5
#
_cell.length_a   1.000
_cell.length_b   1.000
_cell.length_c   1.000
_cell.angle_alpha   90.00
_cell.angle_beta   90.00
_cell.angle_gamma   90.00
#
_symmetry.space_group_name_H-M   'P 1'
#
loop_
_entity.id
_entity.type
_entity.pdbx_description
1 polymer ?
#
loop_
_entity_poly.entity_id
_entity_poly.type
_entity_poly.pdbx_seq_one_letter_code
_entity_poly.pdbx_strand_id
1 'polypeptide(L)'
;MSEKLIVSWNEYNKTVEKLAIQIHESGYKPTLLVGIMRGGAPMIDVLSRVFKLKCAYLAVESYSGKGVEDEQGNIVFSREMSSIAQNMGGKILLCDDLSDTGITLNKSVDWLKKYEPIKDKIENIKTATLWKKKKSTFEPDYCSVKLPNNPWIVQPFEVYEEIRIEDIKKKHNK
;
A
#
# COMPACT_ATOMS: atom_id res chain seq x y z
N MET A 1 -3.84 -12.74 -23.60
CA MET A 1 -3.92 -11.41 -22.93
C MET A 1 -4.21 -11.69 -21.45
N SER A 2 -3.48 -11.07 -20.54
CA SER A 2 -3.78 -11.19 -19.10
C SER A 2 -5.13 -10.55 -18.81
N GLU A 3 -5.96 -11.22 -18.02
CA GLU A 3 -7.23 -10.67 -17.53
C GLU A 3 -6.98 -9.34 -16.82
N LYS A 4 -7.81 -8.32 -17.08
CA LYS A 4 -7.73 -7.01 -16.41
C LYS A 4 -8.91 -6.82 -15.49
N LEU A 5 -8.63 -6.37 -14.27
CA LEU A 5 -9.63 -5.88 -13.31
C LEU A 5 -9.53 -4.35 -13.27
N ILE A 6 -10.49 -3.68 -13.91
CA ILE A 6 -10.54 -2.21 -13.93
C ILE A 6 -11.30 -1.74 -12.69
N VAL A 7 -10.69 -0.88 -11.89
CA VAL A 7 -11.25 -0.36 -10.64
C VAL A 7 -11.58 1.12 -10.81
N SER A 8 -12.85 1.49 -10.60
CA SER A 8 -13.28 2.89 -10.54
C SER A 8 -12.97 3.50 -9.16
N TRP A 9 -12.93 4.84 -9.07
CA TRP A 9 -12.81 5.53 -7.77
C TRP A 9 -13.90 5.13 -6.78
N ASN A 10 -15.14 4.89 -7.25
CA ASN A 10 -16.23 4.46 -6.39
C ASN A 10 -15.97 3.05 -5.81
N GLU A 11 -15.50 2.12 -6.62
CA GLU A 11 -15.16 0.76 -6.18
C GLU A 11 -13.93 0.77 -5.27
N TYR A 12 -12.93 1.61 -5.58
CA TYR A 12 -11.77 1.81 -4.73
C TYR A 12 -12.19 2.26 -3.33
N ASN A 13 -12.98 3.33 -3.24
CA ASN A 13 -13.45 3.87 -1.96
C ASN A 13 -14.25 2.84 -1.17
N LYS A 14 -15.18 2.12 -1.80
CA LYS A 14 -15.93 1.03 -1.15
C LYS A 14 -15.00 -0.08 -0.63
N THR A 15 -13.92 -0.35 -1.34
CA THR A 15 -12.95 -1.37 -0.92
C THR A 15 -12.14 -0.91 0.29
N VAL A 16 -11.76 0.38 0.35
CA VAL A 16 -11.14 0.99 1.54
C VAL A 16 -12.08 0.98 2.73
N GLU A 17 -13.35 1.33 2.54
CA GLU A 17 -14.37 1.32 3.60
C GLU A 17 -14.57 -0.09 4.19
N LYS A 18 -14.65 -1.12 3.34
CA LYS A 18 -14.72 -2.52 3.78
C LYS A 18 -13.50 -2.92 4.62
N LEU A 19 -12.30 -2.49 4.20
CA LEU A 19 -11.08 -2.74 4.95
C LEU A 19 -11.14 -2.06 6.33
N ALA A 20 -11.60 -0.81 6.40
CA ALA A 20 -11.75 -0.08 7.65
C ALA A 20 -12.72 -0.79 8.62
N ILE A 21 -13.85 -1.29 8.11
CA ILE A 21 -14.81 -2.08 8.90
C ILE A 21 -14.14 -3.36 9.42
N GLN A 22 -13.46 -4.11 8.56
CA GLN A 22 -12.76 -5.34 8.93
C GLN A 22 -11.73 -5.12 10.05
N ILE A 23 -10.94 -4.05 9.96
CA ILE A 23 -9.97 -3.68 10.99
C ILE A 23 -10.68 -3.31 12.30
N HIS A 24 -11.73 -2.51 12.23
CA HIS A 24 -12.52 -2.11 13.41
C HIS A 24 -13.15 -3.31 14.13
N GLU A 25 -13.82 -4.20 13.42
CA GLU A 25 -14.49 -5.39 13.94
C GLU A 25 -13.49 -6.40 14.54
N SER A 26 -12.24 -6.42 14.09
CA SER A 26 -11.19 -7.26 14.67
C SER A 26 -10.79 -6.86 16.08
N GLY A 27 -11.18 -5.66 16.54
CA GLY A 27 -10.76 -5.09 17.81
C GLY A 27 -9.32 -4.56 17.82
N TYR A 28 -8.60 -4.64 16.69
CA TYR A 28 -7.26 -4.05 16.59
C TYR A 28 -7.33 -2.54 16.58
N LYS A 29 -6.59 -1.91 17.47
CA LYS A 29 -6.52 -0.44 17.63
C LYS A 29 -5.12 0.01 17.25
N PRO A 30 -4.83 0.30 15.98
CA PRO A 30 -3.53 0.84 15.59
C PRO A 30 -3.30 2.22 16.23
N THR A 31 -2.05 2.53 16.50
CA THR A 31 -1.60 3.85 16.99
C THR A 31 -0.89 4.65 15.90
N LEU A 32 -0.41 3.97 14.87
CA LEU A 32 0.24 4.55 13.70
C LEU A 32 -0.15 3.77 12.43
N LEU A 33 -0.49 4.52 11.39
CA LEU A 33 -0.65 3.98 10.04
C LEU A 33 0.63 4.23 9.24
N VAL A 34 1.12 3.21 8.54
CA VAL A 34 2.27 3.34 7.65
C VAL A 34 1.85 2.92 6.25
N GLY A 35 1.91 3.84 5.29
CA GLY A 35 1.59 3.56 3.89
C GLY A 35 2.83 3.32 3.05
N ILE A 36 2.82 2.25 2.27
CA ILE A 36 3.84 2.00 1.26
C ILE A 36 3.54 2.89 0.05
N MET A 37 4.46 3.77 -0.28
CA MET A 37 4.32 4.67 -1.42
C MET A 37 4.73 3.96 -2.72
N ARG A 38 4.04 4.20 -3.84
CA ARG A 38 2.95 5.17 -4.08
C ARG A 38 1.56 4.57 -3.87
N GLY A 39 1.38 3.26 -4.15
CA GLY A 39 0.08 2.60 -4.18
C GLY A 39 -0.74 2.71 -2.88
N GLY A 40 -0.08 2.57 -1.73
CA GLY A 40 -0.73 2.69 -0.43
C GLY A 40 -1.17 4.10 -0.01
N ALA A 41 -0.70 5.16 -0.72
CA ALA A 41 -0.96 6.54 -0.31
C ALA A 41 -2.45 6.93 -0.30
N PRO A 42 -3.25 6.65 -1.36
CA PRO A 42 -4.65 7.05 -1.36
C PRO A 42 -5.47 6.36 -0.28
N MET A 43 -5.22 5.05 -0.03
CA MET A 43 -5.96 4.33 1.00
C MET A 43 -5.60 4.81 2.40
N ILE A 44 -4.34 5.14 2.64
CA ILE A 44 -3.90 5.57 3.97
C ILE A 44 -4.42 6.97 4.33
N ASP A 45 -4.58 7.85 3.34
CA ASP A 45 -5.24 9.15 3.56
C ASP A 45 -6.68 8.94 4.07
N VAL A 46 -7.45 8.06 3.43
CA VAL A 46 -8.81 7.74 3.86
C VAL A 46 -8.81 7.10 5.26
N LEU A 47 -8.00 6.06 5.48
CA LEU A 47 -7.94 5.35 6.76
C LEU A 47 -7.51 6.27 7.91
N SER A 48 -6.57 7.20 7.66
CA SER A 48 -6.12 8.15 8.67
C SER A 48 -7.24 9.07 9.15
N ARG A 49 -8.13 9.49 8.25
CA ARG A 49 -9.30 10.30 8.57
C ARG A 49 -10.35 9.49 9.31
N VAL A 50 -10.63 8.27 8.86
CA VAL A 50 -11.63 7.36 9.47
C VAL A 50 -11.23 7.01 10.91
N PHE A 51 -9.97 6.61 11.13
CA PHE A 51 -9.48 6.22 12.45
C PHE A 51 -8.95 7.41 13.29
N LYS A 52 -8.88 8.62 12.70
CA LYS A 52 -8.34 9.85 13.35
C LYS A 52 -6.90 9.63 13.85
N LEU A 53 -6.09 8.95 13.06
CA LEU A 53 -4.72 8.60 13.36
C LEU A 53 -3.74 9.41 12.50
N LYS A 54 -2.54 9.59 13.05
CA LYS A 54 -1.39 10.05 12.26
C LYS A 54 -0.91 8.95 11.34
N CYS A 55 -0.34 9.34 10.20
CA CYS A 55 0.24 8.41 9.26
C CYS A 55 1.71 8.76 8.97
N ALA A 56 2.43 7.75 8.57
CA ALA A 56 3.77 7.82 8.03
C ALA A 56 3.79 7.19 6.64
N TYR A 57 4.74 7.62 5.83
CA TYR A 57 4.92 7.10 4.47
C TYR A 57 6.30 6.49 4.31
N LEU A 58 6.34 5.26 3.83
CA LEU A 58 7.54 4.52 3.48
C LEU A 58 7.63 4.43 1.96
N ALA A 59 8.60 5.11 1.36
CA ALA A 59 8.84 4.98 -0.07
C ALA A 59 9.59 3.66 -0.34
N VAL A 60 9.02 2.88 -1.25
CA VAL A 60 9.56 1.59 -1.67
C VAL A 60 9.52 1.52 -3.19
N GLU A 61 10.63 1.17 -3.80
CA GLU A 61 10.73 0.95 -5.24
C GLU A 61 11.17 -0.49 -5.52
N SER A 62 10.42 -1.18 -6.37
CA SER A 62 10.79 -2.50 -6.85
C SER A 62 11.31 -2.39 -8.28
N TYR A 63 12.58 -2.73 -8.48
CA TYR A 63 13.18 -2.76 -9.81
C TYR A 63 12.70 -4.00 -10.57
N SER A 64 12.06 -3.79 -11.70
CA SER A 64 11.55 -4.87 -12.58
C SER A 64 12.56 -5.37 -13.62
N GLY A 65 13.86 -5.10 -13.41
CA GLY A 65 14.94 -5.69 -14.21
C GLY A 65 14.92 -5.38 -15.70
N LYS A 66 14.76 -4.10 -16.07
CA LYS A 66 14.94 -3.65 -17.47
C LYS A 66 16.27 -2.94 -17.74
N GLY A 67 17.15 -2.86 -16.73
CA GLY A 67 18.50 -2.31 -16.85
C GLY A 67 19.55 -3.43 -16.86
N VAL A 68 20.68 -3.19 -17.51
CA VAL A 68 21.75 -4.18 -17.80
C VAL A 68 22.48 -4.71 -16.56
N GLU A 69 22.17 -4.19 -15.35
CA GLU A 69 22.84 -4.57 -14.08
C GLU A 69 21.86 -4.83 -12.92
N ASP A 70 20.54 -4.80 -13.14
CA ASP A 70 19.57 -4.96 -12.07
C ASP A 70 19.21 -6.44 -11.87
N GLU A 71 19.63 -7.01 -10.74
CA GLU A 71 19.11 -8.30 -10.28
C GLU A 71 17.60 -8.23 -10.08
N GLN A 72 16.88 -9.05 -10.80
CA GLN A 72 15.43 -9.16 -10.75
C GLN A 72 14.96 -9.39 -9.32
N GLY A 73 14.24 -8.41 -8.74
CA GLY A 73 13.66 -8.52 -7.39
C GLY A 73 14.34 -7.68 -6.31
N ASN A 74 15.27 -6.78 -6.65
CA ASN A 74 15.80 -5.82 -5.70
C ASN A 74 14.72 -4.79 -5.34
N ILE A 75 14.41 -4.73 -4.04
CA ILE A 75 13.52 -3.72 -3.46
C ILE A 75 14.39 -2.71 -2.72
N VAL A 76 14.27 -1.46 -3.12
CA VAL A 76 14.96 -0.34 -2.48
C VAL A 76 13.98 0.39 -1.58
N PHE A 77 14.41 0.65 -0.35
CA PHE A 77 13.67 1.40 0.65
C PHE A 77 14.27 2.79 0.80
N SER A 78 13.42 3.77 1.07
CA SER A 78 13.89 5.07 1.57
C SER A 78 14.69 4.88 2.87
N ARG A 79 15.65 5.76 3.12
CA ARG A 79 16.43 5.71 4.37
C ARG A 79 15.57 6.02 5.59
N GLU A 80 14.55 6.85 5.40
CA GLU A 80 13.67 7.33 6.47
C GLU A 80 12.21 7.30 6.03
N MET A 81 11.30 7.18 7.01
CA MET A 81 9.88 7.42 6.80
C MET A 81 9.56 8.91 6.96
N SER A 82 8.70 9.42 6.08
CA SER A 82 8.12 10.76 6.25
C SER A 82 6.93 10.70 7.20
N SER A 83 6.98 11.43 8.31
CA SER A 83 5.87 11.51 9.27
C SER A 83 5.90 12.82 10.06
N ILE A 84 4.71 13.28 10.44
CA ILE A 84 4.51 14.36 11.42
C ILE A 84 4.12 13.82 12.81
N ALA A 85 4.09 12.52 13.00
CA ALA A 85 3.80 11.90 14.28
C ALA A 85 5.00 12.08 15.23
N GLN A 86 4.79 12.76 16.37
CA GLN A 86 5.83 12.95 17.37
C GLN A 86 6.24 11.63 18.03
N ASN A 87 5.27 10.74 18.26
CA ASN A 87 5.48 9.41 18.81
C ASN A 87 5.20 8.37 17.72
N MET A 88 6.23 7.97 17.00
CA MET A 88 6.16 6.83 16.08
C MET A 88 6.42 5.54 16.87
N GLY A 89 5.61 4.51 16.63
CA GLY A 89 5.72 3.21 17.31
C GLY A 89 4.36 2.69 17.78
N GLY A 90 4.38 1.83 18.80
CA GLY A 90 3.18 1.17 19.33
C GLY A 90 2.63 0.11 18.35
N LYS A 91 1.31 0.13 18.15
CA LYS A 91 0.61 -0.80 17.25
C LYS A 91 0.56 -0.23 15.84
N ILE A 92 1.41 -0.72 14.97
CA ILE A 92 1.54 -0.25 13.59
C ILE A 92 0.59 -1.03 12.68
N LEU A 93 -0.12 -0.33 11.80
CA LEU A 93 -0.80 -0.91 10.66
C LEU A 93 -0.07 -0.50 9.38
N LEU A 94 0.63 -1.46 8.76
CA LEU A 94 1.34 -1.30 7.50
C LEU A 94 0.39 -1.57 6.34
N CYS A 95 0.22 -0.59 5.47
CA CYS A 95 -0.77 -0.61 4.40
C CYS A 95 -0.14 -0.53 3.02
N ASP A 96 -0.59 -1.37 2.11
CA ASP A 96 -0.32 -1.30 0.68
C ASP A 96 -1.62 -1.53 -0.09
N ASP A 97 -1.73 -1.05 -1.31
CA ASP A 97 -2.94 -1.27 -2.12
C ASP A 97 -3.07 -2.71 -2.59
N LEU A 98 -1.97 -3.36 -2.93
CA LEU A 98 -1.95 -4.68 -3.55
C LEU A 98 -0.84 -5.59 -3.00
N SER A 99 -1.22 -6.80 -2.58
CA SER A 99 -0.28 -7.90 -2.41
C SER A 99 -0.20 -8.75 -3.69
N ASP A 100 0.71 -8.38 -4.61
CA ASP A 100 0.90 -9.09 -5.88
C ASP A 100 1.68 -10.41 -5.68
N THR A 101 2.95 -10.34 -5.30
CA THR A 101 3.78 -11.48 -4.89
C THR A 101 3.90 -11.60 -3.37
N GLY A 102 3.68 -10.50 -2.67
CA GLY A 102 3.83 -10.35 -1.23
C GLY A 102 5.24 -9.97 -0.77
N ILE A 103 6.21 -9.91 -1.69
CA ILE A 103 7.62 -9.64 -1.35
C ILE A 103 7.77 -8.25 -0.73
N THR A 104 7.13 -7.23 -1.31
CA THR A 104 7.19 -5.84 -0.81
C THR A 104 6.70 -5.75 0.62
N LEU A 105 5.51 -6.30 0.91
CA LEU A 105 4.95 -6.30 2.27
C LEU A 105 5.86 -7.02 3.26
N ASN A 106 6.35 -8.21 2.91
CA ASN A 106 7.23 -8.98 3.79
C ASN A 106 8.51 -8.21 4.13
N LYS A 107 9.19 -7.69 3.11
CA LYS A 107 10.42 -6.90 3.29
C LYS A 107 10.16 -5.58 4.04
N SER A 108 8.98 -4.95 3.86
CA SER A 108 8.60 -3.73 4.59
C SER A 108 8.37 -3.98 6.08
N VAL A 109 7.78 -5.13 6.44
CA VAL A 109 7.67 -5.56 7.84
C VAL A 109 9.06 -5.73 8.47
N ASP A 110 9.97 -6.40 7.76
CA ASP A 110 11.34 -6.62 8.23
C ASP A 110 12.12 -5.31 8.33
N TRP A 111 11.90 -4.38 7.40
CA TRP A 111 12.50 -3.05 7.43
C TRP A 111 12.02 -2.27 8.65
N LEU A 112 10.70 -2.24 8.93
CA LEU A 112 10.14 -1.54 10.09
C LEU A 112 10.72 -2.07 11.41
N LYS A 113 10.86 -3.39 11.55
CA LYS A 113 11.44 -4.02 12.74
C LYS A 113 12.90 -3.62 12.99
N LYS A 114 13.60 -3.17 11.96
CA LYS A 114 15.01 -2.75 12.02
C LYS A 114 15.19 -1.23 11.96
N TYR A 115 14.11 -0.47 11.75
CA TYR A 115 14.18 0.98 11.61
C TYR A 115 14.50 1.63 12.95
N GLU A 116 15.75 2.09 13.11
CA GLU A 116 16.33 2.57 14.36
C GLU A 116 15.46 3.58 15.11
N PRO A 117 14.80 4.58 14.48
CA PRO A 117 14.01 5.56 15.20
C PRO A 117 12.82 4.99 15.97
N ILE A 118 12.34 3.80 15.62
CA ILE A 118 11.11 3.24 16.20
C ILE A 118 11.20 1.78 16.64
N LYS A 119 12.23 1.03 16.25
CA LYS A 119 12.32 -0.44 16.47
C LYS A 119 12.01 -0.85 17.93
N ASP A 120 12.52 -0.10 18.90
CA ASP A 120 12.36 -0.40 20.33
C ASP A 120 11.01 0.10 20.90
N LYS A 121 10.20 0.79 20.08
CA LYS A 121 8.88 1.30 20.43
C LYS A 121 7.75 0.53 19.76
N ILE A 122 8.06 -0.45 18.93
CA ILE A 122 7.06 -1.26 18.23
C ILE A 122 6.51 -2.32 19.18
N GLU A 123 5.21 -2.23 19.46
CA GLU A 123 4.50 -3.27 20.21
C GLU A 123 4.03 -4.40 19.28
N ASN A 124 3.50 -4.05 18.12
CA ASN A 124 2.97 -4.97 17.15
C ASN A 124 2.93 -4.34 15.75
N ILE A 125 3.10 -5.16 14.71
CA ILE A 125 2.90 -4.76 13.32
C ILE A 125 1.84 -5.68 12.73
N LYS A 126 0.75 -5.11 12.23
CA LYS A 126 -0.21 -5.78 11.37
C LYS A 126 -0.21 -5.17 9.99
N THR A 127 -0.61 -5.95 9.01
CA THR A 127 -0.59 -5.59 7.59
C THR A 127 -1.98 -5.54 7.00
N ALA A 128 -2.22 -4.61 6.08
CA ALA A 128 -3.50 -4.43 5.44
C ALA A 128 -3.34 -4.15 3.94
N THR A 129 -4.17 -4.79 3.11
CA THR A 129 -4.22 -4.54 1.66
C THR A 129 -5.65 -4.45 1.16
N LEU A 130 -5.85 -3.74 0.05
CA LEU A 130 -7.14 -3.74 -0.64
C LEU A 130 -7.33 -5.03 -1.42
N TRP A 131 -6.31 -5.46 -2.15
CA TRP A 131 -6.34 -6.69 -2.95
C TRP A 131 -5.16 -7.60 -2.65
N LYS A 132 -5.44 -8.91 -2.69
CA LYS A 132 -4.41 -9.95 -2.67
C LYS A 132 -4.61 -10.86 -3.87
N LYS A 133 -3.58 -11.03 -4.70
CA LYS A 133 -3.59 -11.98 -5.81
C LYS A 133 -3.34 -13.41 -5.32
N LYS A 134 -3.85 -14.38 -6.07
CA LYS A 134 -3.68 -15.82 -5.76
C LYS A 134 -2.21 -16.22 -5.62
N LYS A 135 -1.33 -15.65 -6.46
CA LYS A 135 0.11 -15.96 -6.45
C LYS A 135 0.87 -15.35 -5.28
N SER A 136 0.27 -14.44 -4.51
CA SER A 136 0.93 -13.84 -3.35
C SER A 136 1.22 -14.87 -2.28
N THR A 137 2.49 -14.98 -1.90
CA THR A 137 2.97 -15.84 -0.82
C THR A 137 2.84 -15.22 0.57
N PHE A 138 2.49 -13.94 0.63
CA PHE A 138 2.27 -13.21 1.88
C PHE A 138 0.78 -13.19 2.21
N GLU A 139 0.42 -13.49 3.46
CA GLU A 139 -0.95 -13.38 3.95
C GLU A 139 -1.07 -12.11 4.80
N PRO A 140 -1.69 -11.02 4.29
CA PRO A 140 -1.94 -9.84 5.08
C PRO A 140 -2.91 -10.15 6.23
N ASP A 141 -2.74 -9.49 7.39
CA ASP A 141 -3.67 -9.62 8.51
C ASP A 141 -5.08 -9.18 8.12
N TYR A 142 -5.17 -8.17 7.25
CA TYR A 142 -6.43 -7.64 6.72
C TYR A 142 -6.35 -7.52 5.20
N CYS A 143 -7.38 -7.99 4.52
CA CYS A 143 -7.49 -7.91 3.07
C CYS A 143 -8.96 -7.77 2.66
N SER A 144 -9.30 -6.69 1.98
CA SER A 144 -10.68 -6.47 1.53
C SER A 144 -11.12 -7.48 0.48
N VAL A 145 -10.26 -7.79 -0.48
CA VAL A 145 -10.59 -8.66 -1.62
C VAL A 145 -9.46 -9.64 -1.89
N LYS A 146 -9.72 -10.93 -1.67
CA LYS A 146 -8.83 -12.02 -2.11
C LYS A 146 -9.25 -12.47 -3.50
N LEU A 147 -8.37 -12.29 -4.48
CA LEU A 147 -8.63 -12.64 -5.86
C LEU A 147 -8.38 -14.14 -6.10
N PRO A 148 -9.27 -14.84 -6.81
CA PRO A 148 -9.11 -16.27 -7.12
C PRO A 148 -8.04 -16.53 -8.19
N ASN A 149 -7.59 -15.49 -8.86
CA ASN A 149 -6.63 -15.49 -9.97
C ASN A 149 -5.63 -14.33 -9.83
N ASN A 150 -4.88 -14.04 -10.91
CA ASN A 150 -3.82 -13.03 -10.93
C ASN A 150 -4.06 -11.99 -12.02
N PRO A 151 -5.21 -11.26 -12.04
CA PRO A 151 -5.47 -10.27 -13.05
C PRO A 151 -4.51 -9.09 -12.91
N TRP A 152 -4.34 -8.34 -14.00
CA TRP A 152 -3.77 -7.01 -13.90
C TRP A 152 -4.83 -6.07 -13.32
N ILE A 153 -4.57 -5.52 -12.14
CA ILE A 153 -5.49 -4.55 -11.52
C ILE A 153 -5.13 -3.17 -12.06
N VAL A 154 -6.08 -2.55 -12.74
CA VAL A 154 -5.95 -1.18 -13.21
C VAL A 154 -6.58 -0.27 -12.17
N GLN A 155 -5.75 0.32 -11.32
CA GLN A 155 -6.16 1.24 -10.28
C GLN A 155 -6.69 2.57 -10.87
N PRO A 156 -7.59 3.29 -10.21
CA PRO A 156 -8.18 4.50 -10.78
C PRO A 156 -7.16 5.64 -10.99
N PHE A 157 -6.00 5.60 -10.35
CA PHE A 157 -4.91 6.55 -10.52
C PHE A 157 -3.87 6.11 -11.55
N GLU A 158 -3.84 4.85 -11.98
CA GLU A 158 -2.86 4.35 -12.99
C GLU A 158 -3.03 5.01 -14.36
N VAL A 159 -4.20 5.56 -14.65
CA VAL A 159 -4.42 6.34 -15.88
C VAL A 159 -3.42 7.49 -16.03
N TYR A 160 -2.91 8.01 -14.91
CA TYR A 160 -1.95 9.12 -14.90
C TYR A 160 -0.50 8.67 -15.10
N GLU A 161 -0.21 7.39 -15.13
CA GLU A 161 1.13 6.87 -15.40
C GLU A 161 1.47 6.88 -16.90
N GLU A 162 0.45 6.74 -17.75
CA GLU A 162 0.62 6.66 -19.20
C GLU A 162 0.13 7.92 -19.94
N ILE A 163 -0.75 8.73 -19.32
CA ILE A 163 -1.33 9.91 -19.96
C ILE A 163 -0.30 11.05 -20.04
N ARG A 164 -0.17 11.66 -21.22
CA ARG A 164 0.69 12.83 -21.41
C ARG A 164 -0.05 14.11 -21.07
N ILE A 165 0.68 15.16 -20.71
CA ILE A 165 0.09 16.46 -20.37
C ILE A 165 -0.72 17.07 -21.54
N GLU A 166 -0.30 16.80 -22.78
CA GLU A 166 -1.01 17.24 -24.00
C GLU A 166 -2.40 16.60 -24.12
N ASP A 167 -2.55 15.35 -23.69
CA ASP A 167 -3.82 14.63 -23.69
C ASP A 167 -4.76 15.16 -22.60
N ILE A 168 -4.20 15.53 -21.44
CA ILE A 168 -4.96 16.22 -20.38
C ILE A 168 -5.45 17.58 -20.87
N LYS A 169 -4.59 18.37 -21.52
CA LYS A 169 -4.99 19.66 -22.11
C LYS A 169 -6.14 19.52 -23.11
N LYS A 170 -6.07 18.53 -24.01
CA LYS A 170 -7.15 18.27 -24.98
C LYS A 170 -8.47 17.91 -24.31
N LYS A 171 -8.42 17.16 -23.19
CA LYS A 171 -9.61 16.77 -22.43
C LYS A 171 -10.32 17.96 -21.78
N HIS A 172 -9.59 18.99 -21.37
CA HIS A 172 -10.13 20.18 -20.66
C HIS A 172 -10.37 21.39 -21.55
N ASN A 173 -9.88 21.37 -22.81
CA ASN A 173 -10.11 22.44 -23.78
C ASN A 173 -11.31 22.19 -24.71
N LYS A 174 -12.26 21.35 -24.28
CA LYS A 174 -13.52 21.10 -24.99
C LYS A 174 -14.65 21.92 -24.41
#